data_d830681e8d8c67b7e06a7bfdbaa5408c
#
_entry.id   d830681e8d8c67b7e06a7bfdbaa5408c
#
_cell.length_a   1.000
_cell.length_b   1.000
_cell.length_c   1.000
_cell.angle_alpha   90.00
_cell.angle_beta   90.00
_cell.angle_gamma   90.00
#
_symmetry.space_group_name_H-M   'P 1'
#
loop_
_entity.id
_entity.type
_entity.pdbx_description
1 polymer ?
#
loop_
_entity_poly.entity_id
_entity_poly.type
_entity_poly.pdbx_seq_one_letter_code
_entity_poly.pdbx_strand_id
1 'polypeptide(L)'
;MLLHFISSLSTQTMKIIIPVLLLCCIAGIYTFHYIKSHIGLRLSRFIYIASSISTIVYALIYLWGENYDAFAIFKAVAMVVIFYSSITLPIAITGAAEDIYRLYKRHILHRPIPSRKRGIFVIGIVLSAIGCSILLLSILHTKTHWKVHHVDIYSSRLPVSMDSMRVVQISDLHLGSFDIHSRDSIRISKAMDIINSLHPDIILFTGDIVNGNSSEMKPWVEILSKTYAPYGKYAVMGNHDYATYEHYFSSLEKENSIKNIKEYHHSAGYKILDNENVAISIGNDSIYIAGVENWGRGPFPALGDIDAALDGIDNDKFTILLSHDPSHYEDIVSSHPQMVDITLSGHTHAMQFGIEINDRWRWSPVKYVYKYWAGLYEENGRMLYVNRGLGYHFFPARVGIRPEITLFTLHRKE
;
A
#
# COMPACT_ATOMS: atom_id res chain seq x y z
N MET A 1 -4.29 27.87 -9.42
CA MET A 1 -3.73 26.70 -8.76
C MET A 1 -4.81 25.67 -8.38
N LEU A 2 -5.76 25.96 -7.48
CA LEU A 2 -6.82 25.02 -7.11
C LEU A 2 -7.70 24.57 -8.28
N LEU A 3 -8.08 25.51 -9.18
CA LEU A 3 -8.86 25.21 -10.39
C LEU A 3 -8.07 24.37 -11.41
N HIS A 4 -6.76 24.56 -11.49
CA HIS A 4 -5.89 23.76 -12.36
C HIS A 4 -5.72 22.34 -11.82
N PHE A 5 -5.63 22.17 -10.48
CA PHE A 5 -5.65 20.88 -9.80
C PHE A 5 -6.97 20.14 -10.05
N ILE A 6 -8.11 20.81 -9.86
CA ILE A 6 -9.42 20.19 -10.11
C ILE A 6 -9.58 19.77 -11.58
N SER A 7 -9.02 20.53 -12.53
CA SER A 7 -9.04 20.18 -13.96
C SER A 7 -8.09 19.04 -14.34
N SER A 8 -7.05 18.78 -13.53
CA SER A 8 -6.09 17.66 -13.75
C SER A 8 -6.56 16.33 -13.17
N LEU A 9 -7.52 16.34 -12.24
CA LEU A 9 -8.09 15.10 -11.69
C LEU A 9 -8.94 14.41 -12.76
N SER A 10 -8.72 13.10 -12.95
CA SER A 10 -9.55 12.32 -13.85
C SER A 10 -11.02 12.37 -13.42
N THR A 11 -11.93 12.31 -14.40
CA THR A 11 -13.38 12.28 -14.13
C THR A 11 -13.76 11.16 -13.16
N GLN A 12 -13.00 10.06 -13.15
CA GLN A 12 -13.21 8.91 -12.26
C GLN A 12 -12.79 9.22 -10.82
N THR A 13 -11.68 9.91 -10.62
CA THR A 13 -11.21 10.37 -9.31
C THR A 13 -12.18 11.37 -8.68
N MET A 14 -12.73 12.29 -9.46
CA MET A 14 -13.74 13.25 -9.03
C MET A 14 -15.04 12.55 -8.59
N LYS A 15 -15.46 11.48 -9.27
CA LYS A 15 -16.65 10.69 -8.89
C LYS A 15 -16.53 10.03 -7.52
N ILE A 16 -15.33 9.80 -7.02
CA ILE A 16 -15.09 9.24 -5.68
C ILE A 16 -14.89 10.35 -4.65
N ILE A 17 -14.08 11.35 -4.95
CA ILE A 17 -13.72 12.42 -4.00
C ILE A 17 -14.95 13.26 -3.59
N ILE A 18 -15.77 13.67 -4.56
CA ILE A 18 -16.93 14.53 -4.27
C ILE A 18 -17.92 13.85 -3.31
N PRO A 19 -18.37 12.61 -3.52
CA PRO A 19 -19.24 11.93 -2.56
C PRO A 19 -18.63 11.78 -1.16
N VAL A 20 -17.31 11.50 -1.06
CA VAL A 20 -16.62 11.39 0.23
C VAL A 20 -16.62 12.72 0.96
N LEU A 21 -16.27 13.83 0.29
CA LEU A 21 -16.28 15.16 0.89
C LEU A 21 -17.70 15.57 1.32
N LEU A 22 -18.71 15.31 0.49
CA LEU A 22 -20.11 15.57 0.83
C LEU A 22 -20.55 14.76 2.05
N LEU A 23 -20.20 13.48 2.13
CA LEU A 23 -20.49 12.63 3.29
C LEU A 23 -19.83 13.18 4.56
N CYS A 24 -18.57 13.61 4.47
CA CYS A 24 -17.85 14.23 5.60
C CYS A 24 -18.53 15.53 6.06
N CYS A 25 -18.95 16.39 5.13
CA CYS A 25 -19.68 17.61 5.45
C CYS A 25 -21.02 17.30 6.12
N ILE A 26 -21.80 16.38 5.58
CA ILE A 26 -23.10 15.97 6.16
C ILE A 26 -22.89 15.40 7.57
N ALA A 27 -21.93 14.48 7.74
CA ALA A 27 -21.61 13.91 9.04
C ALA A 27 -21.16 14.99 10.03
N GLY A 28 -20.35 15.95 9.60
CA GLY A 28 -19.91 17.08 10.44
C GLY A 28 -21.05 17.97 10.90
N ILE A 29 -21.93 18.38 9.97
CA ILE A 29 -23.12 19.19 10.31
C ILE A 29 -24.02 18.41 11.27
N TYR A 30 -24.29 17.14 11.00
CA TYR A 30 -25.10 16.30 11.86
C TYR A 30 -24.46 16.17 13.25
N THR A 31 -23.18 15.88 13.33
CA THR A 31 -22.42 15.77 14.57
C THR A 31 -22.53 17.06 15.40
N PHE A 32 -22.37 18.22 14.76
CA PHE A 32 -22.54 19.50 15.44
C PHE A 32 -23.95 19.64 16.10
N HIS A 33 -25.00 19.32 15.34
CA HIS A 33 -26.38 19.39 15.85
C HIS A 33 -26.63 18.36 16.98
N TYR A 34 -26.05 17.16 16.84
CA TYR A 34 -26.16 16.12 17.85
C TYR A 34 -25.44 16.51 19.14
N ILE A 35 -24.21 16.99 19.07
CA ILE A 35 -23.43 17.51 20.21
C ILE A 35 -24.16 18.67 20.89
N LYS A 36 -24.68 19.63 20.10
CA LYS A 36 -25.45 20.77 20.62
C LYS A 36 -26.62 20.33 21.45
N SER A 37 -27.29 19.25 21.12
CA SER A 37 -28.43 18.74 21.86
C SER A 37 -28.07 18.14 23.25
N HIS A 38 -26.79 17.85 23.49
CA HIS A 38 -26.30 17.27 24.74
C HIS A 38 -25.58 18.26 25.67
N ILE A 39 -24.76 19.15 25.08
CA ILE A 39 -23.87 20.05 25.85
C ILE A 39 -24.14 21.54 25.64
N GLY A 40 -25.15 21.88 24.82
CA GLY A 40 -25.54 23.25 24.55
C GLY A 40 -24.71 23.94 23.45
N LEU A 41 -25.20 25.10 23.00
CA LEU A 41 -24.70 25.76 21.79
C LEU A 41 -23.28 26.33 21.96
N ARG A 42 -22.95 26.90 23.12
CA ARG A 42 -21.65 27.58 23.32
C ARG A 42 -20.49 26.58 23.28
N LEU A 43 -20.61 25.50 24.03
CA LEU A 43 -19.56 24.47 24.10
C LEU A 43 -19.47 23.69 22.77
N SER A 44 -20.59 23.38 22.14
CA SER A 44 -20.57 22.70 20.83
C SER A 44 -19.93 23.57 19.73
N ARG A 45 -20.17 24.90 19.73
CA ARG A 45 -19.47 25.82 18.82
C ARG A 45 -17.98 25.85 19.09
N PHE A 46 -17.57 25.94 20.36
CA PHE A 46 -16.16 25.92 20.72
C PHE A 46 -15.46 24.65 20.25
N ILE A 47 -16.02 23.47 20.53
CA ILE A 47 -15.45 22.18 20.10
C ILE A 47 -15.35 22.10 18.59
N TYR A 48 -16.40 22.51 17.87
CA TYR A 48 -16.43 22.48 16.41
C TYR A 48 -15.39 23.41 15.78
N ILE A 49 -15.28 24.65 16.28
CA ILE A 49 -14.29 25.61 15.81
C ILE A 49 -12.87 25.15 16.15
N ALA A 50 -12.63 24.65 17.38
CA ALA A 50 -11.32 24.15 17.78
C ALA A 50 -10.88 22.96 16.95
N SER A 51 -11.78 22.00 16.68
CA SER A 51 -11.47 20.85 15.82
C SER A 51 -11.18 21.28 14.36
N SER A 52 -11.94 22.23 13.84
CA SER A 52 -11.72 22.76 12.48
C SER A 52 -10.38 23.51 12.38
N ILE A 53 -10.04 24.34 13.36
CA ILE A 53 -8.76 25.05 13.42
C ILE A 53 -7.60 24.07 13.52
N SER A 54 -7.66 23.09 14.44
CA SER A 54 -6.59 22.09 14.59
C SER A 54 -6.38 21.27 13.31
N THR A 55 -7.45 20.95 12.61
CA THR A 55 -7.42 20.27 11.32
C THR A 55 -6.74 21.11 10.23
N ILE A 56 -7.07 22.43 10.17
CA ILE A 56 -6.44 23.37 9.23
C ILE A 56 -4.96 23.58 9.58
N VAL A 57 -4.63 23.78 10.86
CA VAL A 57 -3.25 23.97 11.32
C VAL A 57 -2.40 22.73 10.99
N TYR A 58 -2.94 21.54 11.17
CA TYR A 58 -2.26 20.31 10.80
C TYR A 58 -1.99 20.23 9.30
N ALA A 59 -2.97 20.57 8.46
CA ALA A 59 -2.80 20.64 7.01
C ALA A 59 -1.72 21.66 6.60
N LEU A 60 -1.70 22.84 7.24
CA LEU A 60 -0.70 23.88 6.98
C LEU A 60 0.71 23.47 7.42
N ILE A 61 0.85 22.80 8.57
CA ILE A 61 2.13 22.25 9.03
C ILE A 61 2.64 21.20 8.05
N TYR A 62 1.77 20.33 7.56
CA TYR A 62 2.12 19.32 6.57
C TYR A 62 2.58 19.97 5.26
N LEU A 63 1.85 20.95 4.77
CA LEU A 63 2.19 21.69 3.53
C LEU A 63 3.47 22.53 3.69
N TRP A 64 3.83 22.97 4.90
CA TRP A 64 5.03 23.77 5.15
C TRP A 64 6.35 23.00 4.84
N GLY A 65 6.36 21.69 4.99
CA GLY A 65 7.51 20.83 4.74
C GLY A 65 7.63 20.30 3.30
N GLU A 66 6.64 20.55 2.45
CA GLU A 66 6.55 19.99 1.11
C GLU A 66 6.67 21.08 0.04
N ASN A 67 7.26 20.75 -1.11
CA ASN A 67 7.09 21.57 -2.30
C ASN A 67 5.60 21.60 -2.68
N TYR A 68 5.05 22.80 -2.91
CA TYR A 68 3.62 23.02 -3.15
C TYR A 68 3.16 22.48 -4.50
N ASP A 69 3.26 21.17 -4.71
CA ASP A 69 2.67 20.50 -5.85
C ASP A 69 1.20 20.10 -5.59
N ALA A 70 0.50 19.73 -6.65
CA ALA A 70 -0.89 19.31 -6.56
C ALA A 70 -1.06 18.03 -5.72
N PHE A 71 -0.04 17.18 -5.68
CA PHE A 71 -0.06 15.93 -4.95
C PHE A 71 0.12 16.14 -3.44
N ALA A 72 1.00 17.06 -3.01
CA ALA A 72 1.13 17.45 -1.61
C ALA A 72 -0.17 18.03 -1.06
N ILE A 73 -0.84 18.89 -1.84
CA ILE A 73 -2.15 19.44 -1.47
C ILE A 73 -3.19 18.32 -1.33
N PHE A 74 -3.22 17.37 -2.26
CA PHE A 74 -4.14 16.24 -2.20
C PHE A 74 -3.89 15.36 -0.96
N LYS A 75 -2.63 15.04 -0.63
CA LYS A 75 -2.26 14.34 0.59
C LYS A 75 -2.75 15.07 1.84
N ALA A 76 -2.51 16.39 1.91
CA ALA A 76 -2.94 17.21 3.05
C ALA A 76 -4.46 17.18 3.22
N VAL A 77 -5.22 17.33 2.13
CA VAL A 77 -6.70 17.25 2.14
C VAL A 77 -7.17 15.86 2.60
N ALA A 78 -6.56 14.79 2.09
CA ALA A 78 -6.92 13.44 2.50
C ALA A 78 -6.64 13.18 3.99
N MET A 79 -5.52 13.65 4.50
CA MET A 79 -5.22 13.57 5.95
C MET A 79 -6.24 14.31 6.79
N VAL A 80 -6.60 15.53 6.38
CA VAL A 80 -7.66 16.31 7.03
C VAL A 80 -8.97 15.53 7.07
N VAL A 81 -9.37 14.96 5.93
CA VAL A 81 -10.61 14.17 5.82
C VAL A 81 -10.57 12.94 6.73
N ILE A 82 -9.46 12.22 6.77
CA ILE A 82 -9.30 11.01 7.60
C ILE A 82 -9.38 11.37 9.09
N PHE A 83 -8.64 12.38 9.54
CA PHE A 83 -8.68 12.83 10.94
C PHE A 83 -10.07 13.35 11.35
N TYR A 84 -10.65 14.22 10.52
CA TYR A 84 -11.98 14.76 10.77
C TYR A 84 -13.04 13.66 10.82
N SER A 85 -12.96 12.69 9.90
CA SER A 85 -13.87 11.56 9.88
C SER A 85 -13.71 10.65 11.09
N SER A 86 -12.50 10.42 11.59
CA SER A 86 -12.25 9.61 12.78
C SER A 86 -12.90 10.19 14.04
N ILE A 87 -13.08 11.51 14.08
CA ILE A 87 -13.78 12.20 15.17
C ILE A 87 -15.29 12.21 14.95
N THR A 88 -15.72 12.59 13.76
CA THR A 88 -17.14 12.91 13.51
C THR A 88 -18.00 11.71 13.19
N LEU A 89 -17.50 10.73 12.44
CA LEU A 89 -18.30 9.57 12.01
C LEU A 89 -18.81 8.71 13.17
N PRO A 90 -18.01 8.34 14.20
CA PRO A 90 -18.53 7.54 15.31
C PRO A 90 -19.67 8.26 16.07
N ILE A 91 -19.53 9.59 16.26
CA ILE A 91 -20.59 10.39 16.90
C ILE A 91 -21.81 10.50 16.01
N ALA A 92 -21.62 10.70 14.70
CA ALA A 92 -22.74 10.76 13.75
C ALA A 92 -23.49 9.42 13.65
N ILE A 93 -22.78 8.29 13.59
CA ILE A 93 -23.38 6.96 13.49
C ILE A 93 -24.17 6.63 14.75
N THR A 94 -23.61 6.85 15.94
CA THR A 94 -24.31 6.59 17.21
C THR A 94 -25.50 7.51 17.39
N GLY A 95 -25.39 8.78 16.99
CA GLY A 95 -26.49 9.73 17.01
C GLY A 95 -27.59 9.40 16.03
N ALA A 96 -27.24 9.02 14.80
CA ALA A 96 -28.20 8.60 13.78
C ALA A 96 -28.96 7.33 14.22
N ALA A 97 -28.28 6.36 14.80
CA ALA A 97 -28.92 5.16 15.35
C ALA A 97 -29.92 5.52 16.45
N GLU A 98 -29.59 6.47 17.35
CA GLU A 98 -30.51 6.98 18.35
C GLU A 98 -31.71 7.69 17.69
N ASP A 99 -31.49 8.55 16.71
CA ASP A 99 -32.58 9.27 16.04
C ASP A 99 -33.50 8.33 15.25
N ILE A 100 -32.94 7.32 14.57
CA ILE A 100 -33.74 6.26 13.91
C ILE A 100 -34.60 5.53 14.92
N TYR A 101 -34.04 5.15 16.10
CA TYR A 101 -34.81 4.51 17.15
C TYR A 101 -35.94 5.41 17.68
N ARG A 102 -35.70 6.72 17.85
CA ARG A 102 -36.68 7.71 18.29
C ARG A 102 -37.79 7.89 17.29
N LEU A 103 -37.46 7.94 15.98
CA LEU A 103 -38.44 8.00 14.91
C LEU A 103 -39.28 6.71 14.80
N TYR A 104 -38.65 5.54 14.95
CA TYR A 104 -39.36 4.26 15.03
C TYR A 104 -40.39 4.23 16.16
N LYS A 105 -40.00 4.69 17.37
CA LYS A 105 -40.94 4.81 18.51
C LYS A 105 -42.14 5.70 18.16
N ARG A 106 -41.92 6.85 17.52
CA ARG A 106 -42.94 7.80 17.14
C ARG A 106 -43.89 7.27 16.07
N HIS A 107 -43.32 6.80 14.97
CA HIS A 107 -44.09 6.54 13.74
C HIS A 107 -44.64 5.11 13.63
N ILE A 108 -43.93 4.14 14.19
CA ILE A 108 -44.33 2.73 14.12
C ILE A 108 -45.01 2.29 15.40
N LEU A 109 -44.46 2.65 16.56
CA LEU A 109 -45.06 2.23 17.83
C LEU A 109 -46.05 3.25 18.38
N HIS A 110 -46.27 4.38 17.72
CA HIS A 110 -47.16 5.48 18.13
C HIS A 110 -46.95 5.93 19.59
N ARG A 111 -45.68 5.90 20.06
CA ARG A 111 -45.31 6.30 21.41
C ARG A 111 -44.66 7.70 21.44
N PRO A 112 -44.65 8.42 22.55
CA PRO A 112 -43.96 9.70 22.69
C PRO A 112 -42.47 9.55 22.35
N ILE A 113 -41.90 10.58 21.71
CA ILE A 113 -40.44 10.59 21.38
C ILE A 113 -39.67 10.62 22.72
N PRO A 114 -38.80 9.61 22.98
CA PRO A 114 -37.99 9.61 24.17
C PRO A 114 -36.93 10.73 24.11
N SER A 115 -36.52 11.23 25.27
CA SER A 115 -35.39 12.15 25.37
C SER A 115 -34.09 11.49 24.87
N ARG A 116 -33.13 12.29 24.38
CA ARG A 116 -31.81 11.80 24.00
C ARG A 116 -31.05 11.23 25.21
N LYS A 117 -30.35 10.12 24.99
CA LYS A 117 -29.63 9.41 26.06
C LYS A 117 -28.16 9.83 26.09
N ARG A 118 -27.72 10.41 27.21
CA ARG A 118 -26.32 10.77 27.46
C ARG A 118 -25.37 9.58 27.23
N GLY A 119 -25.78 8.35 27.58
CA GLY A 119 -24.96 7.15 27.38
C GLY A 119 -24.61 6.89 25.91
N ILE A 120 -25.53 7.08 24.98
CA ILE A 120 -25.27 6.91 23.53
C ILE A 120 -24.29 7.97 23.03
N PHE A 121 -24.44 9.21 23.48
CA PHE A 121 -23.51 10.29 23.18
C PHE A 121 -22.07 9.98 23.69
N VAL A 122 -21.95 9.50 24.93
CA VAL A 122 -20.67 9.10 25.52
C VAL A 122 -20.05 7.94 24.72
N ILE A 123 -20.83 6.95 24.28
CA ILE A 123 -20.35 5.88 23.41
C ILE A 123 -19.74 6.46 22.13
N GLY A 124 -20.41 7.41 21.48
CA GLY A 124 -19.89 8.07 20.28
C GLY A 124 -18.54 8.76 20.53
N ILE A 125 -18.39 9.47 21.66
CA ILE A 125 -17.12 10.11 22.05
C ILE A 125 -16.02 9.07 22.30
N VAL A 126 -16.33 8.01 23.04
CA VAL A 126 -15.36 6.93 23.34
C VAL A 126 -14.89 6.26 22.06
N LEU A 127 -15.80 5.93 21.14
CA LEU A 127 -15.43 5.36 19.83
C LEU A 127 -14.58 6.32 19.00
N SER A 128 -14.87 7.63 19.02
CA SER A 128 -14.03 8.64 18.38
C SER A 128 -12.63 8.70 18.99
N ALA A 129 -12.53 8.68 20.31
CA ALA A 129 -11.24 8.67 21.02
C ALA A 129 -10.42 7.42 20.67
N ILE A 130 -11.06 6.25 20.63
CA ILE A 130 -10.42 4.99 20.20
C ILE A 130 -9.93 5.11 18.76
N GLY A 131 -10.77 5.59 17.82
CA GLY A 131 -10.40 5.76 16.41
C GLY A 131 -9.20 6.71 16.25
N CYS A 132 -9.22 7.85 16.92
CA CYS A 132 -8.09 8.80 16.92
C CYS A 132 -6.82 8.19 17.53
N SER A 133 -6.94 7.42 18.61
CA SER A 133 -5.80 6.74 19.24
C SER A 133 -5.19 5.69 18.30
N ILE A 134 -6.02 4.87 17.64
CA ILE A 134 -5.57 3.90 16.64
C ILE A 134 -4.84 4.64 15.52
N LEU A 135 -5.39 5.72 15.00
CA LEU A 135 -4.79 6.49 13.92
C LEU A 135 -3.43 7.09 14.34
N LEU A 136 -3.35 7.70 15.52
CA LEU A 136 -2.12 8.26 16.07
C LEU A 136 -1.04 7.18 16.25
N LEU A 137 -1.38 6.05 16.86
CA LEU A 137 -0.47 4.92 17.03
C LEU A 137 0.00 4.39 15.66
N SER A 138 -0.88 4.39 14.66
CA SER A 138 -0.54 3.96 13.30
C SER A 138 0.48 4.89 12.64
N ILE A 139 0.34 6.19 12.80
CA ILE A 139 1.31 7.18 12.29
C ILE A 139 2.67 7.05 12.99
N LEU A 140 2.66 6.86 14.31
CA LEU A 140 3.89 6.88 15.11
C LEU A 140 4.68 5.55 15.03
N HIS A 141 3.98 4.41 14.91
CA HIS A 141 4.60 3.10 15.11
C HIS A 141 4.36 2.10 13.97
N THR A 142 3.12 1.94 13.47
CA THR A 142 2.81 0.78 12.63
C THR A 142 3.43 0.85 11.24
N LYS A 143 3.70 2.03 10.70
CA LYS A 143 4.29 2.22 9.37
C LYS A 143 5.71 1.65 9.21
N THR A 144 6.41 1.38 10.31
CA THR A 144 7.75 0.80 10.33
C THR A 144 7.85 -0.42 11.26
N HIS A 145 6.71 -1.04 11.56
CA HIS A 145 6.64 -2.25 12.38
C HIS A 145 6.38 -3.46 11.47
N TRP A 146 7.44 -3.87 10.78
CA TRP A 146 7.40 -4.95 9.79
C TRP A 146 6.94 -6.28 10.37
N LYS A 147 6.15 -7.00 9.59
CA LYS A 147 5.75 -8.38 9.87
C LYS A 147 6.43 -9.29 8.84
N VAL A 148 7.12 -10.31 9.32
CA VAL A 148 7.61 -11.38 8.45
C VAL A 148 6.47 -12.37 8.23
N HIS A 149 6.12 -12.59 6.98
CA HIS A 149 5.20 -13.65 6.56
C HIS A 149 6.02 -14.83 6.05
N HIS A 150 5.77 -16.00 6.61
CA HIS A 150 6.37 -17.26 6.16
C HIS A 150 5.36 -17.99 5.28
N VAL A 151 5.79 -18.35 4.06
CA VAL A 151 4.94 -18.97 3.05
C VAL A 151 5.68 -20.18 2.46
N ASP A 152 5.11 -21.36 2.62
CA ASP A 152 5.64 -22.58 2.03
C ASP A 152 5.04 -22.77 0.63
N ILE A 153 5.90 -22.98 -0.38
CA ILE A 153 5.54 -23.19 -1.78
C ILE A 153 5.92 -24.59 -2.19
N TYR A 154 4.95 -25.37 -2.59
CA TYR A 154 5.14 -26.77 -2.99
C TYR A 154 4.98 -26.94 -4.49
N SER A 155 6.00 -27.47 -5.19
CA SER A 155 5.93 -27.75 -6.62
C SER A 155 6.66 -29.02 -6.98
N SER A 156 6.05 -29.88 -7.82
CA SER A 156 6.72 -31.04 -8.41
C SER A 156 7.72 -30.65 -9.50
N ARG A 157 7.69 -29.40 -9.97
CA ARG A 157 8.62 -28.83 -10.96
C ARG A 157 9.90 -28.30 -10.33
N LEU A 158 9.91 -28.09 -8.99
CA LEU A 158 11.11 -27.65 -8.30
C LEU A 158 12.16 -28.76 -8.30
N PRO A 159 13.41 -28.51 -8.71
CA PRO A 159 14.49 -29.50 -8.61
C PRO A 159 14.78 -29.90 -7.19
N VAL A 160 15.19 -31.16 -6.97
CA VAL A 160 15.53 -31.68 -5.63
C VAL A 160 16.67 -30.90 -4.98
N SER A 161 17.66 -30.46 -5.77
CA SER A 161 18.80 -29.67 -5.27
C SER A 161 18.41 -28.28 -4.72
N MET A 162 17.19 -27.85 -4.99
CA MET A 162 16.64 -26.54 -4.57
C MET A 162 15.52 -26.67 -3.54
N ASP A 163 15.31 -27.89 -3.01
CA ASP A 163 14.41 -28.10 -1.88
C ASP A 163 14.87 -27.31 -0.67
N SER A 164 13.94 -26.69 0.02
CA SER A 164 14.17 -25.79 1.17
C SER A 164 14.86 -24.46 0.83
N MET A 165 14.96 -24.08 -0.46
CA MET A 165 15.49 -22.77 -0.86
C MET A 165 14.65 -21.63 -0.27
N ARG A 166 15.32 -20.60 0.25
CA ARG A 166 14.73 -19.45 0.97
C ARG A 166 14.74 -18.23 0.07
N VAL A 167 13.58 -17.79 -0.34
CA VAL A 167 13.40 -16.62 -1.20
C VAL A 167 12.70 -15.53 -0.40
N VAL A 168 13.34 -14.36 -0.27
CA VAL A 168 12.72 -13.20 0.37
C VAL A 168 12.16 -12.27 -0.69
N GLN A 169 10.87 -11.94 -0.57
CA GLN A 169 10.25 -10.87 -1.35
C GLN A 169 10.08 -9.62 -0.50
N ILE A 170 10.45 -8.48 -1.08
CA ILE A 170 10.11 -7.13 -0.62
C ILE A 170 9.51 -6.35 -1.78
N SER A 171 8.71 -5.34 -1.48
CA SER A 171 8.01 -4.52 -2.48
C SER A 171 7.67 -3.15 -1.92
N ASP A 172 7.39 -2.18 -2.78
CA ASP A 172 6.72 -0.93 -2.42
C ASP A 172 7.38 -0.22 -1.23
N LEU A 173 8.65 0.10 -1.37
CA LEU A 173 9.42 0.75 -0.29
C LEU A 173 9.13 2.24 -0.21
N HIS A 174 8.89 2.91 -1.34
CA HIS A 174 8.54 4.33 -1.42
C HIS A 174 9.45 5.23 -0.59
N LEU A 175 10.73 5.22 -0.91
CA LEU A 175 11.79 5.89 -0.14
C LEU A 175 11.58 7.40 0.03
N GLY A 176 10.88 8.06 -0.89
CA GLY A 176 10.47 9.47 -0.76
C GLY A 176 9.50 9.75 0.40
N SER A 177 8.95 8.71 1.02
CA SER A 177 8.12 8.83 2.22
C SER A 177 8.93 8.83 3.53
N PHE A 178 10.24 8.59 3.46
CA PHE A 178 11.14 8.53 4.60
C PHE A 178 12.19 9.64 4.53
N ASP A 179 12.63 10.12 5.69
CA ASP A 179 13.71 11.10 5.80
C ASP A 179 15.01 10.42 6.27
N ILE A 180 16.01 10.40 5.38
CA ILE A 180 17.33 9.80 5.64
C ILE A 180 18.05 10.44 6.84
N HIS A 181 17.81 11.74 7.10
CA HIS A 181 18.44 12.49 8.19
C HIS A 181 17.69 12.33 9.53
N SER A 182 16.58 11.60 9.53
CA SER A 182 15.78 11.30 10.72
C SER A 182 16.06 9.90 11.28
N ARG A 183 15.23 9.47 12.23
CA ARG A 183 15.23 8.07 12.72
C ARG A 183 14.81 7.05 11.67
N ASP A 184 14.36 7.47 10.50
CA ASP A 184 13.92 6.54 9.45
C ASP A 184 15.12 5.81 8.84
N SER A 185 16.33 6.43 8.81
CA SER A 185 17.55 5.73 8.39
C SER A 185 17.84 4.51 9.28
N ILE A 186 17.69 4.65 10.59
CA ILE A 186 17.86 3.54 11.55
C ILE A 186 16.76 2.48 11.34
N ARG A 187 15.54 2.92 11.08
CA ARG A 187 14.42 2.02 10.86
C ARG A 187 14.60 1.20 9.58
N ILE A 188 14.91 1.84 8.45
CA ILE A 188 15.13 1.13 7.19
C ILE A 188 16.35 0.20 7.29
N SER A 189 17.45 0.63 7.95
CA SER A 189 18.56 -0.28 8.23
C SER A 189 18.12 -1.52 9.01
N LYS A 190 17.25 -1.35 10.03
CA LYS A 190 16.69 -2.48 10.78
C LYS A 190 15.83 -3.41 9.90
N ALA A 191 15.12 -2.89 8.89
CA ALA A 191 14.42 -3.75 7.93
C ALA A 191 15.40 -4.61 7.12
N MET A 192 16.55 -4.03 6.70
CA MET A 192 17.60 -4.79 6.01
C MET A 192 18.23 -5.84 6.94
N ASP A 193 18.41 -5.53 8.23
CA ASP A 193 18.90 -6.51 9.22
C ASP A 193 17.89 -7.67 9.40
N ILE A 194 16.59 -7.38 9.42
CA ILE A 194 15.55 -8.42 9.46
C ILE A 194 15.66 -9.31 8.22
N ILE A 195 15.78 -8.74 7.02
CA ILE A 195 15.93 -9.50 5.76
C ILE A 195 17.14 -10.42 5.85
N ASN A 196 18.31 -9.90 6.27
CA ASN A 196 19.53 -10.70 6.41
C ASN A 196 19.37 -11.81 7.46
N SER A 197 18.66 -11.56 8.56
CA SER A 197 18.43 -12.57 9.62
C SER A 197 17.56 -13.74 9.15
N LEU A 198 16.84 -13.57 8.03
CA LEU A 198 16.10 -14.64 7.39
C LEU A 198 16.99 -15.57 6.56
N HIS A 199 18.28 -15.29 6.42
CA HIS A 199 19.24 -16.05 5.61
C HIS A 199 18.68 -16.38 4.21
N PRO A 200 18.31 -15.39 3.40
CA PRO A 200 17.75 -15.62 2.08
C PRO A 200 18.80 -16.17 1.12
N ASP A 201 18.41 -17.14 0.31
CA ASP A 201 19.19 -17.60 -0.84
C ASP A 201 19.07 -16.63 -2.02
N ILE A 202 17.88 -16.02 -2.16
CA ILE A 202 17.54 -15.05 -3.19
C ILE A 202 16.71 -13.93 -2.56
N ILE A 203 16.94 -12.68 -2.99
CA ILE A 203 16.07 -11.53 -2.64
C ILE A 203 15.43 -11.00 -3.91
N LEU A 204 14.10 -10.84 -3.88
CA LEU A 204 13.26 -10.37 -4.97
C LEU A 204 12.56 -9.07 -4.58
N PHE A 205 12.73 -8.03 -5.38
CA PHE A 205 12.09 -6.72 -5.19
C PHE A 205 11.06 -6.49 -6.29
N THR A 206 9.79 -6.38 -5.92
CA THR A 206 8.68 -6.33 -6.89
C THR A 206 8.18 -4.90 -7.19
N GLY A 207 9.09 -3.91 -7.19
CA GLY A 207 8.83 -2.55 -7.72
C GLY A 207 8.38 -1.53 -6.68
N ASP A 208 8.23 -0.29 -7.14
CA ASP A 208 7.87 0.91 -6.36
C ASP A 208 8.88 1.23 -5.26
N ILE A 209 10.13 1.47 -5.67
CA ILE A 209 11.20 1.89 -4.74
C ILE A 209 11.10 3.37 -4.37
N VAL A 210 10.59 4.21 -5.27
CA VAL A 210 10.41 5.66 -5.09
C VAL A 210 8.93 6.06 -5.10
N ASN A 211 8.63 7.31 -4.72
CA ASN A 211 7.30 7.89 -4.93
C ASN A 211 7.17 8.48 -6.34
N GLY A 212 8.26 8.97 -6.94
CA GLY A 212 8.20 9.62 -8.22
C GLY A 212 9.52 9.93 -8.88
N ASN A 213 10.65 10.05 -8.15
CA ASN A 213 11.92 10.39 -8.80
C ASN A 213 13.14 9.74 -8.15
N SER A 214 14.24 9.66 -8.93
CA SER A 214 15.49 8.99 -8.53
C SER A 214 16.20 9.64 -7.36
N SER A 215 16.00 10.94 -7.10
CA SER A 215 16.64 11.63 -5.98
C SER A 215 16.21 11.08 -4.63
N GLU A 216 15.02 10.49 -4.58
CA GLU A 216 14.48 9.84 -3.39
C GLU A 216 15.24 8.57 -3.01
N MET A 217 15.74 7.80 -4.01
CA MET A 217 16.48 6.55 -3.77
C MET A 217 17.96 6.80 -3.46
N LYS A 218 18.56 7.81 -4.07
CA LYS A 218 20.00 8.07 -4.01
C LYS A 218 20.62 8.00 -2.61
N PRO A 219 20.06 8.65 -1.57
CA PRO A 219 20.67 8.64 -0.23
C PRO A 219 20.56 7.30 0.51
N TRP A 220 19.74 6.37 0.00
CA TRP A 220 19.48 5.09 0.65
C TRP A 220 20.28 3.91 0.07
N VAL A 221 20.99 4.12 -1.03
CA VAL A 221 21.72 3.07 -1.76
C VAL A 221 22.65 2.28 -0.83
N GLU A 222 23.40 2.97 0.06
CA GLU A 222 24.29 2.34 1.02
C GLU A 222 23.55 1.43 2.01
N ILE A 223 22.36 1.83 2.45
CA ILE A 223 21.55 1.02 3.38
C ILE A 223 21.00 -0.21 2.66
N LEU A 224 20.49 -0.03 1.44
CA LEU A 224 19.95 -1.13 0.63
C LEU A 224 21.01 -2.15 0.22
N SER A 225 22.26 -1.70 0.01
CA SER A 225 23.38 -2.58 -0.36
C SER A 225 23.79 -3.55 0.76
N LYS A 226 23.38 -3.32 2.01
CA LYS A 226 23.68 -4.20 3.17
C LYS A 226 22.97 -5.54 3.13
N THR A 227 21.93 -5.70 2.29
CA THR A 227 21.28 -7.00 2.12
C THR A 227 22.12 -7.94 1.28
N TYR A 228 22.13 -9.21 1.67
CA TYR A 228 22.94 -10.24 1.00
C TYR A 228 22.11 -11.50 0.71
N ALA A 229 22.30 -12.06 -0.47
CA ALA A 229 21.76 -13.34 -0.88
C ALA A 229 22.77 -14.03 -1.83
N PRO A 230 23.18 -15.29 -1.57
CA PRO A 230 24.25 -15.95 -2.31
C PRO A 230 23.93 -16.17 -3.80
N TYR A 231 22.64 -16.36 -4.16
CA TYR A 231 22.22 -16.53 -5.56
C TYR A 231 21.69 -15.25 -6.19
N GLY A 232 21.88 -14.10 -5.54
CA GLY A 232 21.64 -12.79 -6.11
C GLY A 232 20.39 -12.07 -5.59
N LYS A 233 20.31 -10.81 -6.03
CA LYS A 233 19.20 -9.90 -5.75
C LYS A 233 18.65 -9.42 -7.08
N TYR A 234 17.34 -9.60 -7.29
CA TYR A 234 16.66 -9.24 -8.55
C TYR A 234 15.51 -8.31 -8.27
N ALA A 235 15.23 -7.41 -9.21
CA ALA A 235 14.17 -6.43 -9.07
C ALA A 235 13.44 -6.21 -10.39
N VAL A 236 12.19 -5.77 -10.29
CA VAL A 236 11.45 -5.13 -11.39
C VAL A 236 11.05 -3.73 -10.96
N MET A 237 10.67 -2.90 -11.92
CA MET A 237 10.16 -1.56 -11.68
C MET A 237 8.64 -1.58 -11.52
N GLY A 238 8.12 -0.76 -10.58
CA GLY A 238 6.69 -0.51 -10.43
C GLY A 238 6.27 0.80 -11.09
N ASN A 239 4.98 1.12 -11.08
CA ASN A 239 4.45 2.29 -11.75
C ASN A 239 5.01 3.63 -11.24
N HIS A 240 5.41 3.70 -9.97
CA HIS A 240 6.04 4.89 -9.39
C HIS A 240 7.47 5.11 -9.87
N ASP A 241 8.17 4.06 -10.28
CA ASP A 241 9.54 4.13 -10.73
C ASP A 241 9.70 4.72 -12.15
N TYR A 242 8.59 4.85 -12.90
CA TYR A 242 8.57 5.46 -14.24
C TYR A 242 8.35 6.97 -14.25
N ALA A 243 8.44 7.62 -13.10
CA ALA A 243 8.39 9.07 -12.98
C ALA A 243 7.09 9.70 -13.56
N THR A 244 5.97 9.00 -13.45
CA THR A 244 4.69 9.45 -14.02
C THR A 244 3.91 10.39 -13.10
N TYR A 245 4.31 10.49 -11.83
CA TYR A 245 3.61 11.27 -10.79
C TYR A 245 4.29 12.62 -10.51
N GLU A 246 5.45 12.85 -11.11
CA GLU A 246 6.20 14.10 -10.96
C GLU A 246 5.96 15.03 -12.15
N HIS A 247 5.96 16.34 -11.88
CA HIS A 247 5.94 17.34 -12.91
C HIS A 247 7.38 17.61 -13.39
N TYR A 248 7.81 16.82 -14.37
CA TYR A 248 9.10 17.04 -15.02
C TYR A 248 9.02 18.21 -16.00
N PHE A 249 10.08 19.03 -15.99
CA PHE A 249 10.19 20.13 -16.94
C PHE A 249 10.45 19.65 -18.38
N SER A 250 11.02 18.46 -18.53
CA SER A 250 11.32 17.87 -19.83
C SER A 250 11.25 16.33 -19.82
N SER A 251 11.06 15.75 -21.03
CA SER A 251 11.14 14.29 -21.21
C SER A 251 12.52 13.73 -20.86
N LEU A 252 13.59 14.53 -21.06
CA LEU A 252 14.96 14.14 -20.72
C LEU A 252 15.14 13.98 -19.20
N GLU A 253 14.55 14.83 -18.37
CA GLU A 253 14.62 14.70 -16.92
C GLU A 253 13.92 13.42 -16.45
N LYS A 254 12.78 13.10 -17.05
CA LYS A 254 12.08 11.84 -16.80
C LYS A 254 12.93 10.63 -17.16
N GLU A 255 13.49 10.60 -18.37
CA GLU A 255 14.37 9.52 -18.83
C GLU A 255 15.61 9.36 -17.92
N ASN A 256 16.23 10.48 -17.54
CA ASN A 256 17.36 10.46 -16.61
C ASN A 256 16.97 9.92 -15.23
N SER A 257 15.77 10.26 -14.74
CA SER A 257 15.28 9.72 -13.47
C SER A 257 15.13 8.20 -13.52
N ILE A 258 14.49 7.67 -14.57
CA ILE A 258 14.35 6.22 -14.78
C ILE A 258 15.71 5.53 -14.86
N LYS A 259 16.62 6.08 -15.66
CA LYS A 259 17.99 5.56 -15.79
C LYS A 259 18.72 5.54 -14.44
N ASN A 260 18.66 6.63 -13.68
CA ASN A 260 19.29 6.73 -12.37
C ASN A 260 18.70 5.70 -11.37
N ILE A 261 17.39 5.44 -11.39
CA ILE A 261 16.78 4.41 -10.53
C ILE A 261 17.39 3.04 -10.85
N LYS A 262 17.54 2.69 -12.13
CA LYS A 262 18.18 1.43 -12.54
C LYS A 262 19.66 1.36 -12.09
N GLU A 263 20.41 2.45 -12.24
CA GLU A 263 21.80 2.54 -11.78
C GLU A 263 21.92 2.44 -10.24
N TYR A 264 20.97 3.00 -9.50
CA TYR A 264 20.96 2.90 -8.02
C TYR A 264 20.56 1.50 -7.56
N HIS A 265 19.65 0.82 -8.24
CA HIS A 265 19.39 -0.60 -8.00
C HIS A 265 20.65 -1.43 -8.19
N HIS A 266 21.36 -1.23 -9.31
CA HIS A 266 22.62 -1.91 -9.56
C HIS A 266 23.66 -1.60 -8.48
N SER A 267 23.79 -0.34 -8.06
CA SER A 267 24.71 0.09 -6.98
C SER A 267 24.33 -0.52 -5.63
N ALA A 268 23.04 -0.78 -5.40
CA ALA A 268 22.54 -1.51 -4.23
C ALA A 268 22.68 -3.05 -4.37
N GLY A 269 23.21 -3.54 -5.50
CA GLY A 269 23.47 -4.94 -5.78
C GLY A 269 22.27 -5.72 -6.35
N TYR A 270 21.24 -5.03 -6.85
CA TYR A 270 20.11 -5.66 -7.54
C TYR A 270 20.33 -5.66 -9.06
N LYS A 271 20.02 -6.78 -9.72
CA LYS A 271 19.82 -6.83 -11.17
C LYS A 271 18.34 -6.53 -11.44
N ILE A 272 18.07 -5.50 -12.25
CA ILE A 272 16.73 -5.23 -12.78
C ILE A 272 16.44 -6.20 -13.93
N LEU A 273 15.24 -6.75 -13.97
CA LEU A 273 14.72 -7.60 -15.02
C LEU A 273 13.64 -6.84 -15.80
N ASP A 274 14.01 -6.28 -16.93
CA ASP A 274 13.13 -5.49 -17.80
C ASP A 274 12.67 -6.35 -18.99
N ASN A 275 11.60 -7.14 -18.83
CA ASN A 275 11.11 -8.13 -19.80
C ASN A 275 12.20 -9.18 -20.13
N GLU A 276 12.94 -9.62 -19.13
CA GLU A 276 14.01 -10.60 -19.27
C GLU A 276 13.99 -11.61 -18.12
N ASN A 277 14.80 -12.65 -18.24
CA ASN A 277 14.96 -13.66 -17.20
C ASN A 277 16.41 -13.97 -16.87
N VAL A 278 16.59 -14.74 -15.81
CA VAL A 278 17.87 -15.29 -15.37
C VAL A 278 17.69 -16.70 -14.84
N ALA A 279 18.59 -17.59 -15.21
CA ALA A 279 18.68 -18.92 -14.61
C ALA A 279 19.49 -18.88 -13.33
N ILE A 280 18.96 -19.50 -12.27
CA ILE A 280 19.67 -19.78 -11.02
C ILE A 280 20.02 -21.26 -11.01
N SER A 281 21.31 -21.57 -11.03
CA SER A 281 21.79 -22.94 -11.18
C SER A 281 22.43 -23.46 -9.88
N ILE A 282 22.10 -24.69 -9.51
CA ILE A 282 22.75 -25.46 -8.44
C ILE A 282 23.13 -26.83 -9.03
N GLY A 283 24.41 -27.06 -9.25
CA GLY A 283 24.87 -28.24 -9.98
C GLY A 283 24.34 -28.25 -11.41
N ASN A 284 23.60 -29.32 -11.78
CA ASN A 284 22.98 -29.45 -13.11
C ASN A 284 21.52 -28.97 -13.16
N ASP A 285 20.97 -28.56 -12.03
CA ASP A 285 19.60 -28.11 -11.95
C ASP A 285 19.49 -26.59 -12.05
N SER A 286 18.36 -26.10 -12.55
CA SER A 286 18.09 -24.66 -12.64
C SER A 286 16.61 -24.36 -12.41
N ILE A 287 16.37 -23.20 -11.77
CA ILE A 287 15.08 -22.49 -11.76
C ILE A 287 15.26 -21.15 -12.47
N TYR A 288 14.16 -20.53 -12.86
CA TYR A 288 14.20 -19.25 -13.55
C TYR A 288 13.49 -18.16 -12.75
N ILE A 289 14.10 -16.97 -12.75
CA ILE A 289 13.47 -15.75 -12.30
C ILE A 289 13.26 -14.89 -13.53
N ALA A 290 12.00 -14.70 -13.92
CA ALA A 290 11.60 -13.78 -14.97
C ALA A 290 11.07 -12.49 -14.38
N GLY A 291 11.26 -11.36 -15.03
CA GLY A 291 10.74 -10.07 -14.63
C GLY A 291 10.16 -9.32 -15.80
N VAL A 292 8.99 -8.71 -15.60
CA VAL A 292 8.40 -7.81 -16.58
C VAL A 292 8.50 -6.36 -16.10
N GLU A 293 8.64 -5.44 -17.07
CA GLU A 293 8.39 -4.03 -16.81
C GLU A 293 6.96 -3.84 -16.32
N ASN A 294 6.61 -2.63 -15.85
CA ASN A 294 5.29 -2.44 -15.25
C ASN A 294 4.17 -2.82 -16.24
N TRP A 295 3.34 -3.78 -15.86
CA TRP A 295 2.04 -4.01 -16.46
C TRP A 295 1.04 -3.07 -15.79
N GLY A 296 0.51 -2.09 -16.53
CA GLY A 296 -0.38 -1.10 -15.96
C GLY A 296 -1.81 -1.24 -16.48
N ARG A 297 -2.77 -1.46 -15.58
CA ARG A 297 -4.19 -1.36 -15.92
C ARG A 297 -4.64 0.11 -15.79
N GLY A 298 -5.28 0.64 -16.83
CA GLY A 298 -5.80 2.02 -16.84
C GLY A 298 -4.71 3.08 -17.05
N PRO A 299 -4.46 4.01 -16.10
CA PRO A 299 -3.53 5.13 -16.33
C PRO A 299 -2.06 4.79 -16.09
N PHE A 300 -1.74 3.58 -15.64
CA PHE A 300 -0.38 3.18 -15.33
C PHE A 300 0.42 2.78 -16.58
N PRO A 301 1.75 2.91 -16.58
CA PRO A 301 2.58 2.45 -17.69
C PRO A 301 2.34 0.96 -17.99
N ALA A 302 2.07 0.64 -19.23
CA ALA A 302 1.85 -0.73 -19.71
C ALA A 302 2.99 -1.12 -20.65
N LEU A 303 4.12 -1.54 -20.06
CA LEU A 303 5.39 -1.84 -20.75
C LEU A 303 5.78 -3.32 -20.60
N GLY A 304 5.08 -4.08 -19.74
CA GLY A 304 5.35 -5.47 -19.46
C GLY A 304 5.08 -6.36 -20.69
N ASP A 305 6.09 -7.17 -21.06
CA ASP A 305 6.04 -8.15 -22.12
C ASP A 305 6.42 -9.52 -21.54
N ILE A 306 5.40 -10.35 -21.30
CA ILE A 306 5.60 -11.68 -20.70
C ILE A 306 6.27 -12.65 -21.68
N ASP A 307 6.00 -12.55 -22.98
CA ASP A 307 6.60 -13.44 -23.96
C ASP A 307 8.12 -13.20 -24.03
N ALA A 308 8.55 -11.93 -24.02
CA ALA A 308 9.97 -11.58 -23.92
C ALA A 308 10.59 -12.03 -22.59
N ALA A 309 9.88 -11.83 -21.48
CA ALA A 309 10.37 -12.23 -20.15
C ALA A 309 10.54 -13.75 -20.01
N LEU A 310 9.75 -14.54 -20.71
CA LEU A 310 9.80 -16.01 -20.66
C LEU A 310 10.60 -16.64 -21.83
N ASP A 311 11.13 -15.83 -22.73
CA ASP A 311 11.89 -16.34 -23.89
C ASP A 311 13.08 -17.19 -23.43
N GLY A 312 13.27 -18.33 -24.09
CA GLY A 312 14.35 -19.29 -23.80
C GLY A 312 14.15 -20.12 -22.52
N ILE A 313 13.03 -20.01 -21.82
CA ILE A 313 12.72 -20.87 -20.66
C ILE A 313 11.92 -22.08 -21.13
N ASP A 314 12.44 -23.27 -20.89
CA ASP A 314 11.71 -24.51 -21.15
C ASP A 314 10.48 -24.63 -20.22
N ASN A 315 9.35 -25.09 -20.76
CA ASN A 315 8.07 -25.12 -20.05
C ASN A 315 8.03 -26.12 -18.87
N ASP A 316 9.04 -26.99 -18.72
CA ASP A 316 9.21 -27.90 -17.58
C ASP A 316 9.98 -27.29 -16.40
N LYS A 317 10.57 -26.13 -16.57
CA LYS A 317 11.36 -25.46 -15.54
C LYS A 317 10.51 -24.71 -14.53
N PHE A 318 10.89 -24.79 -13.25
CA PHE A 318 10.27 -23.98 -12.20
C PHE A 318 10.59 -22.50 -12.43
N THR A 319 9.54 -21.69 -12.57
CA THR A 319 9.65 -20.28 -12.92
C THR A 319 8.94 -19.37 -11.92
N ILE A 320 9.68 -18.40 -11.37
CA ILE A 320 9.18 -17.29 -10.57
C ILE A 320 9.08 -16.07 -11.46
N LEU A 321 7.91 -15.48 -11.60
CA LEU A 321 7.69 -14.24 -12.35
C LEU A 321 7.56 -13.06 -11.37
N LEU A 322 8.37 -12.02 -11.57
CA LEU A 322 8.21 -10.73 -10.91
C LEU A 322 7.35 -9.82 -11.79
N SER A 323 6.22 -9.39 -11.25
CA SER A 323 5.32 -8.44 -11.92
C SER A 323 4.66 -7.56 -10.87
N HIS A 324 4.94 -6.26 -10.90
CA HIS A 324 4.53 -5.32 -9.87
C HIS A 324 3.01 -5.31 -9.66
N ASP A 325 2.23 -5.07 -10.70
CA ASP A 325 0.76 -4.99 -10.65
C ASP A 325 0.11 -6.38 -10.72
N PRO A 326 -0.66 -6.80 -9.69
CA PRO A 326 -1.32 -8.11 -9.67
C PRO A 326 -2.41 -8.27 -10.74
N SER A 327 -2.85 -7.19 -11.39
CA SER A 327 -3.78 -7.28 -12.52
C SER A 327 -3.17 -7.99 -13.72
N HIS A 328 -1.84 -7.99 -13.88
CA HIS A 328 -1.16 -8.77 -14.90
C HIS A 328 -1.42 -10.28 -14.77
N TYR A 329 -1.42 -10.79 -13.54
CA TYR A 329 -1.80 -12.18 -13.30
C TYR A 329 -3.23 -12.47 -13.74
N GLU A 330 -4.16 -11.58 -13.39
CA GLU A 330 -5.58 -11.72 -13.76
C GLU A 330 -5.79 -11.66 -15.27
N ASP A 331 -5.12 -10.71 -15.95
CA ASP A 331 -5.36 -10.40 -17.36
C ASP A 331 -4.66 -11.39 -18.30
N ILE A 332 -3.44 -11.84 -17.96
CA ILE A 332 -2.56 -12.56 -18.86
C ILE A 332 -1.98 -13.83 -18.23
N VAL A 333 -1.25 -13.71 -17.08
CA VAL A 333 -0.39 -14.81 -16.60
C VAL A 333 -1.18 -16.06 -16.23
N SER A 334 -2.37 -15.90 -15.64
CA SER A 334 -3.22 -17.04 -15.20
C SER A 334 -3.64 -17.98 -16.34
N SER A 335 -3.64 -17.49 -17.59
CA SER A 335 -4.03 -18.23 -18.77
C SER A 335 -2.93 -18.35 -19.84
N HIS A 336 -1.70 -17.87 -19.53
CA HIS A 336 -0.59 -17.88 -20.45
C HIS A 336 -0.21 -19.32 -20.88
N PRO A 337 0.12 -19.59 -22.16
CA PRO A 337 0.48 -20.96 -22.62
C PRO A 337 1.68 -21.53 -21.89
N GLN A 338 2.71 -20.71 -21.64
CA GLN A 338 3.88 -21.11 -20.87
C GLN A 338 3.58 -21.07 -19.37
N MET A 339 4.03 -22.11 -18.65
CA MET A 339 3.77 -22.25 -17.23
C MET A 339 4.65 -21.32 -16.40
N VAL A 340 4.05 -20.55 -15.53
CA VAL A 340 4.68 -19.80 -14.44
C VAL A 340 4.20 -20.43 -13.12
N ASP A 341 5.13 -20.91 -12.29
CA ASP A 341 4.76 -21.59 -11.03
C ASP A 341 4.22 -20.59 -10.00
N ILE A 342 4.92 -19.47 -9.85
CA ILE A 342 4.47 -18.39 -8.94
C ILE A 342 4.78 -17.00 -9.51
N THR A 343 3.79 -16.14 -9.47
CA THR A 343 3.93 -14.71 -9.73
C THR A 343 4.03 -13.96 -8.41
N LEU A 344 5.00 -13.06 -8.30
CA LEU A 344 5.20 -12.19 -7.15
C LEU A 344 4.86 -10.76 -7.53
N SER A 345 3.93 -10.14 -6.79
CA SER A 345 3.42 -8.79 -7.03
C SER A 345 3.43 -7.96 -5.74
N GLY A 346 3.27 -6.64 -5.90
CA GLY A 346 3.10 -5.65 -4.84
C GLY A 346 1.92 -4.72 -5.12
N HIS A 347 2.19 -3.41 -5.30
CA HIS A 347 1.32 -2.36 -5.84
C HIS A 347 0.13 -1.94 -4.95
N THR A 348 -0.61 -2.88 -4.37
CA THR A 348 -1.89 -2.59 -3.71
C THR A 348 -1.73 -1.99 -2.32
N HIS A 349 -0.60 -2.22 -1.67
CA HIS A 349 -0.34 -1.92 -0.24
C HIS A 349 -1.43 -2.44 0.71
N ALA A 350 -2.39 -3.26 0.21
CA ALA A 350 -3.67 -3.50 0.87
C ALA A 350 -4.33 -2.18 1.32
N MET A 351 -4.15 -1.09 0.53
CA MET A 351 -4.60 0.28 0.81
C MET A 351 -4.09 0.84 2.16
N GLN A 352 -3.07 0.22 2.77
CA GLN A 352 -2.53 0.56 4.11
C GLN A 352 -3.60 0.63 5.21
N PHE A 353 -4.81 0.18 4.91
CA PHE A 353 -5.98 0.26 5.79
C PHE A 353 -6.81 -1.01 5.68
N GLY A 354 -7.11 -1.62 6.83
CA GLY A 354 -7.93 -2.83 6.86
C GLY A 354 -7.92 -3.51 8.21
N ILE A 355 -8.39 -4.75 8.20
CA ILE A 355 -8.39 -5.64 9.36
C ILE A 355 -7.74 -6.95 8.90
N GLU A 356 -6.67 -7.36 9.56
CA GLU A 356 -6.03 -8.63 9.31
C GLU A 356 -5.84 -9.39 10.64
N ILE A 357 -6.66 -10.41 10.85
CA ILE A 357 -6.57 -11.29 12.02
C ILE A 357 -5.61 -12.45 11.68
N ASN A 358 -5.76 -13.03 10.50
CA ASN A 358 -4.89 -14.06 9.93
C ASN A 358 -5.09 -14.10 8.41
N ASP A 359 -4.40 -15.01 7.71
CA ASP A 359 -4.44 -15.09 6.23
C ASP A 359 -5.82 -15.42 5.66
N ARG A 360 -6.73 -16.04 6.45
CA ARG A 360 -8.10 -16.34 6.03
C ARG A 360 -9.08 -15.22 6.34
N TRP A 361 -8.86 -14.50 7.44
CA TRP A 361 -9.73 -13.41 7.92
C TRP A 361 -9.02 -12.08 7.77
N ARG A 362 -9.12 -11.54 6.57
CA ARG A 362 -8.58 -10.23 6.21
C ARG A 362 -9.58 -9.45 5.36
N TRP A 363 -9.61 -8.16 5.57
CA TRP A 363 -10.45 -7.22 4.83
C TRP A 363 -9.71 -5.90 4.64
N SER A 364 -9.81 -5.36 3.44
CA SER A 364 -9.40 -3.99 3.10
C SER A 364 -10.35 -3.45 2.04
N PRO A 365 -10.59 -2.13 1.97
CA PRO A 365 -11.38 -1.54 0.89
C PRO A 365 -10.81 -1.83 -0.50
N VAL A 366 -9.51 -2.07 -0.63
CA VAL A 366 -8.84 -2.38 -1.90
C VAL A 366 -9.41 -3.63 -2.59
N LYS A 367 -10.01 -4.56 -1.84
CA LYS A 367 -10.67 -5.77 -2.39
C LYS A 367 -11.82 -5.46 -3.37
N TYR A 368 -12.35 -4.24 -3.36
CA TYR A 368 -13.39 -3.81 -4.29
C TYR A 368 -12.81 -3.22 -5.59
N VAL A 369 -11.47 -3.06 -5.64
CA VAL A 369 -10.73 -2.55 -6.81
C VAL A 369 -9.90 -3.66 -7.43
N TYR A 370 -9.18 -4.45 -6.60
CA TYR A 370 -8.32 -5.55 -7.02
C TYR A 370 -8.86 -6.88 -6.52
N LYS A 371 -9.06 -7.84 -7.44
CA LYS A 371 -9.45 -9.23 -7.12
C LYS A 371 -8.42 -9.88 -6.19
N TYR A 372 -7.14 -9.70 -6.54
CA TYR A 372 -5.99 -10.18 -5.78
C TYR A 372 -5.28 -9.00 -5.14
N TRP A 373 -5.27 -8.91 -3.81
CA TRP A 373 -4.81 -7.70 -3.14
C TRP A 373 -3.82 -7.92 -1.99
N ALA A 374 -3.68 -9.12 -1.45
CA ALA A 374 -2.67 -9.46 -0.44
C ALA A 374 -2.57 -10.97 -0.21
N GLY A 375 -1.35 -11.50 0.02
CA GLY A 375 -1.07 -12.89 0.34
C GLY A 375 -1.19 -13.84 -0.83
N LEU A 376 -1.24 -15.14 -0.56
CA LEU A 376 -1.20 -16.21 -1.55
C LEU A 376 -2.59 -16.51 -2.12
N TYR A 377 -2.61 -16.69 -3.44
CA TYR A 377 -3.74 -17.18 -4.24
C TYR A 377 -3.23 -18.32 -5.13
N GLU A 378 -4.10 -19.26 -5.44
CA GLU A 378 -3.81 -20.36 -6.35
C GLU A 378 -5.01 -20.58 -7.28
N GLU A 379 -4.75 -20.54 -8.60
CA GLU A 379 -5.74 -20.83 -9.64
C GLU A 379 -5.08 -21.67 -10.76
N ASN A 380 -5.71 -22.76 -11.15
CA ASN A 380 -5.27 -23.63 -12.26
C ASN A 380 -3.82 -24.13 -12.11
N GLY A 381 -3.37 -24.41 -10.88
CA GLY A 381 -2.01 -24.88 -10.58
C GLY A 381 -0.93 -23.78 -10.68
N ARG A 382 -1.33 -22.52 -10.81
CA ARG A 382 -0.46 -21.33 -10.79
C ARG A 382 -0.69 -20.55 -9.52
N MET A 383 0.39 -20.03 -8.96
CA MET A 383 0.31 -19.24 -7.73
C MET A 383 0.55 -17.75 -8.01
N LEU A 384 -0.14 -16.91 -7.26
CA LEU A 384 0.13 -15.49 -7.17
C LEU A 384 0.32 -15.11 -5.70
N TYR A 385 1.37 -14.40 -5.40
CA TYR A 385 1.52 -13.76 -4.09
C TYR A 385 1.56 -12.24 -4.23
N VAL A 386 0.71 -11.55 -3.48
CA VAL A 386 0.66 -10.08 -3.46
C VAL A 386 1.17 -9.59 -2.12
N ASN A 387 2.36 -8.97 -2.13
CA ASN A 387 3.01 -8.38 -0.96
C ASN A 387 2.32 -7.06 -0.58
N ARG A 388 2.21 -6.77 0.73
CA ARG A 388 1.56 -5.55 1.24
C ARG A 388 2.47 -4.33 1.26
N GLY A 389 3.70 -4.47 0.78
CA GLY A 389 4.69 -3.41 0.73
C GLY A 389 5.47 -3.23 2.03
N LEU A 390 6.75 -2.90 1.89
CA LEU A 390 7.70 -2.67 2.98
C LEU A 390 7.58 -1.26 3.56
N GLY A 391 7.29 -0.26 2.72
CA GLY A 391 7.14 1.13 3.08
C GLY A 391 5.69 1.58 3.24
N TYR A 392 5.47 2.84 2.98
CA TYR A 392 4.13 3.43 2.91
C TYR A 392 4.12 4.52 1.85
N HIS A 393 2.95 4.73 1.26
CA HIS A 393 2.74 5.76 0.25
C HIS A 393 1.51 6.58 0.62
N PHE A 394 1.49 7.87 0.21
CA PHE A 394 0.36 8.77 0.34
C PHE A 394 -0.03 9.14 1.79
N PHE A 395 -0.37 8.19 2.65
CA PHE A 395 -0.77 8.41 4.03
C PHE A 395 0.27 7.81 4.99
N PRO A 396 0.87 8.59 5.93
CA PRO A 396 1.99 8.16 6.76
C PRO A 396 1.58 7.22 7.89
N ALA A 397 0.68 6.27 7.60
CA ALA A 397 0.22 5.28 8.54
C ALA A 397 -0.16 3.97 7.87
N ARG A 398 -0.12 2.89 8.64
CA ARG A 398 -0.69 1.59 8.28
C ARG A 398 -1.66 1.18 9.39
N VAL A 399 -2.96 1.23 9.08
CA VAL A 399 -4.05 0.98 10.02
C VAL A 399 -4.55 -0.45 9.84
N GLY A 400 -4.24 -1.33 10.79
CA GLY A 400 -4.65 -2.73 10.79
C GLY A 400 -3.95 -3.65 9.77
N ILE A 401 -3.21 -3.09 8.82
CA ILE A 401 -2.35 -3.80 7.85
C ILE A 401 -0.90 -3.38 8.08
N ARG A 402 -0.06 -4.32 8.50
CA ARG A 402 1.35 -4.05 8.78
C ARG A 402 2.19 -4.09 7.50
N PRO A 403 3.32 -3.34 7.45
CA PRO A 403 4.27 -3.49 6.36
C PRO A 403 4.90 -4.88 6.41
N GLU A 404 5.27 -5.41 5.24
CA GLU A 404 5.54 -6.82 5.03
C GLU A 404 6.95 -7.09 4.49
N ILE A 405 7.57 -8.14 5.03
CA ILE A 405 8.68 -8.89 4.44
C ILE A 405 8.19 -10.31 4.28
N THR A 406 8.24 -10.89 3.08
CA THR A 406 7.80 -12.27 2.87
C THR A 406 9.00 -13.19 2.72
N LEU A 407 9.03 -14.28 3.47
CA LEU A 407 9.96 -15.39 3.29
C LEU A 407 9.20 -16.57 2.70
N PHE A 408 9.53 -16.93 1.47
CA PHE A 408 9.12 -18.21 0.88
C PHE A 408 10.14 -19.29 1.21
N THR A 409 9.66 -20.47 1.55
CA THR A 409 10.44 -21.70 1.54
C THR A 409 9.91 -22.58 0.41
N LEU A 410 10.78 -22.87 -0.56
CA LEU A 410 10.40 -23.68 -1.70
C LEU A 410 10.56 -25.17 -1.34
N HIS A 411 9.54 -25.97 -1.60
CA HIS A 411 9.54 -27.39 -1.31
C HIS A 411 9.27 -28.22 -2.56
N ARG A 412 10.09 -29.23 -2.75
CA ARG A 412 9.83 -30.26 -3.76
C ARG A 412 8.63 -31.08 -3.32
N LYS A 413 7.62 -31.16 -4.18
CA LYS A 413 6.46 -32.04 -4.01
C LYS A 413 6.74 -33.37 -4.73
N GLU A 414 6.60 -34.48 -4.05
CA GLU A 414 6.70 -35.83 -4.62
C GLU A 414 5.58 -36.10 -5.63
#